data_892279db0963989708e445ac58c59fde
#
_entry.id   892279db0963989708e445ac58c59fde
#
_cell.length_a   1.000
_cell.length_b   1.000
_cell.length_c   1.000
_cell.angle_alpha   90.00
_cell.angle_beta   90.00
_cell.angle_gamma   90.00
#
_symmetry.space_group_name_H-M   'P 1'
#
loop_
_entity.id
_entity.type
_entity.pdbx_description
1 polymer ?
#
loop_
_entity_poly.entity_id
_entity_poly.type
_entity_poly.pdbx_seq_one_letter_code
_entity_poly.pdbx_strand_id
1 'polypeptide(L)'
;RIGNIAAPVLAVAALVFTVHFWMNQDFGLVLDLGGEEIATVESEQTLEQAADMVNQRLVSDAVKAREAVSFSPSYRLSIVDKSHYTTPTSLCDKMIEKSGGSIEEATGLYVNGELVGAIKSSADLNYLLQNLLNEAKGEDKTAKASFVENVESVNGLYPVQRILSTDGIKEILQGTQQVGSYTIEEGDTFEGIAEKLQISPEKLGTFLNGGAIEQLTAGDQVLLTRENPLLTIKIVKEESYEASVPFTTVTVNDDTQTTDYSEVTQEGIDGKEQCVDQVTYIDGVEISRETVSRTTLQEPVDKIIAVGTQKKVEPVE
;
A
#
# COMPACT_ATOMS: atom_id res chain seq x y z
N ARG A 1 -37.93 -57.39 64.84
CA ARG A 1 -38.01 -57.69 63.34
C ARG A 1 -38.27 -56.46 62.46
N ILE A 2 -38.81 -55.36 63.02
CA ILE A 2 -39.07 -54.13 62.24
C ILE A 2 -37.77 -53.37 61.93
N GLY A 3 -36.74 -53.43 62.77
CA GLY A 3 -35.46 -52.76 62.58
C GLY A 3 -34.60 -53.30 61.38
N ASN A 4 -34.78 -54.56 61.04
CA ASN A 4 -34.02 -55.22 59.96
C ASN A 4 -34.55 -54.85 58.56
N ILE A 5 -35.74 -54.27 58.43
CA ILE A 5 -36.32 -53.87 57.16
C ILE A 5 -36.21 -52.32 56.99
N ALA A 6 -36.22 -51.60 58.10
CA ALA A 6 -36.09 -50.12 58.01
C ALA A 6 -34.74 -49.60 57.47
N ALA A 7 -33.65 -50.27 57.85
CA ALA A 7 -32.29 -49.85 57.35
C ALA A 7 -32.14 -50.01 55.86
N PRO A 8 -32.46 -51.11 55.16
CA PRO A 8 -32.38 -51.20 53.72
C PRO A 8 -33.36 -50.31 53.00
N VAL A 9 -34.57 -50.08 53.54
CA VAL A 9 -35.54 -49.15 52.93
C VAL A 9 -35.05 -47.72 53.01
N LEU A 10 -34.43 -47.27 54.10
CA LEU A 10 -33.84 -45.96 54.23
C LEU A 10 -32.62 -45.81 53.30
N ALA A 11 -31.81 -46.86 53.14
CA ALA A 11 -30.69 -46.85 52.24
C ALA A 11 -31.11 -46.70 50.76
N VAL A 12 -32.19 -47.43 50.37
CA VAL A 12 -32.76 -47.29 49.02
C VAL A 12 -33.36 -45.90 48.80
N ALA A 13 -34.12 -45.39 49.81
CA ALA A 13 -34.67 -44.03 49.72
C ALA A 13 -33.56 -42.96 49.62
N ALA A 14 -32.49 -43.07 50.38
CA ALA A 14 -31.36 -42.19 50.32
C ALA A 14 -30.66 -42.29 48.96
N LEU A 15 -30.51 -43.50 48.41
CA LEU A 15 -29.93 -43.70 47.07
C LEU A 15 -30.80 -43.04 45.99
N VAL A 16 -32.12 -43.27 46.04
CA VAL A 16 -33.04 -42.67 45.07
C VAL A 16 -33.02 -41.14 45.17
N PHE A 17 -33.02 -40.61 46.40
CA PHE A 17 -32.93 -39.17 46.63
C PHE A 17 -31.60 -38.61 46.09
N THR A 18 -30.49 -39.30 46.37
CA THR A 18 -29.15 -38.87 45.86
C THR A 18 -29.13 -38.88 44.35
N VAL A 19 -29.59 -39.97 43.70
CA VAL A 19 -29.66 -40.08 42.25
C VAL A 19 -30.57 -38.98 41.68
N HIS A 20 -31.77 -38.78 42.26
CA HIS A 20 -32.70 -37.74 41.83
C HIS A 20 -32.13 -36.34 42.03
N PHE A 21 -31.43 -36.07 43.12
CA PHE A 21 -30.77 -34.82 43.39
C PHE A 21 -29.71 -34.54 42.31
N TRP A 22 -28.82 -35.51 42.03
CA TRP A 22 -27.76 -35.35 41.04
C TRP A 22 -28.29 -35.27 39.59
N MET A 23 -29.39 -35.98 39.29
CA MET A 23 -30.01 -35.90 37.95
C MET A 23 -30.67 -34.54 37.66
N ASN A 24 -31.01 -33.77 38.70
CA ASN A 24 -31.59 -32.42 38.57
C ASN A 24 -30.59 -31.29 38.72
N GLN A 25 -29.28 -31.60 38.85
CA GLN A 25 -28.26 -30.57 38.87
C GLN A 25 -27.77 -30.28 37.44
N ASP A 26 -27.63 -29.02 37.15
CA ASP A 26 -26.97 -28.57 35.91
C ASP A 26 -25.48 -28.47 36.18
N PHE A 27 -24.70 -29.04 35.25
CA PHE A 27 -23.24 -29.04 35.29
C PHE A 27 -22.68 -28.18 34.16
N GLY A 28 -21.73 -27.34 34.51
CA GLY A 28 -21.01 -26.54 33.53
C GLY A 28 -19.51 -26.64 33.73
N LEU A 29 -18.76 -26.27 32.68
CA LEU A 29 -17.32 -26.14 32.71
C LEU A 29 -17.00 -24.70 33.05
N VAL A 30 -16.35 -24.46 34.17
CA VAL A 30 -15.81 -23.17 34.56
C VAL A 30 -14.39 -23.08 33.95
N LEU A 31 -14.21 -22.11 33.10
CA LEU A 31 -12.96 -21.87 32.38
C LEU A 31 -12.11 -20.86 33.11
N ASP A 32 -10.84 -21.19 33.26
CA ASP A 32 -9.79 -20.34 33.83
C ASP A 32 -8.70 -20.11 32.81
N LEU A 33 -8.31 -18.86 32.61
CA LEU A 33 -7.21 -18.47 31.72
C LEU A 33 -6.24 -17.60 32.50
N GLY A 34 -5.02 -18.10 32.66
CA GLY A 34 -3.98 -17.37 33.39
C GLY A 34 -4.23 -17.20 34.89
N GLY A 35 -5.05 -18.08 35.51
CA GLY A 35 -5.41 -18.03 36.93
C GLY A 35 -6.65 -17.17 37.23
N GLU A 36 -7.34 -16.68 36.22
CA GLU A 36 -8.58 -15.91 36.35
C GLU A 36 -9.76 -16.66 35.71
N GLU A 37 -10.86 -16.77 36.41
CA GLU A 37 -12.10 -17.34 35.88
C GLU A 37 -12.72 -16.40 34.85
N ILE A 38 -12.85 -16.88 33.59
CA ILE A 38 -13.30 -16.06 32.45
C ILE A 38 -14.74 -16.34 32.07
N ALA A 39 -15.17 -17.59 32.18
CA ALA A 39 -16.50 -17.99 31.72
C ALA A 39 -16.94 -19.31 32.32
N THR A 40 -18.24 -19.54 32.28
CA THR A 40 -18.85 -20.86 32.51
C THR A 40 -19.57 -21.29 31.23
N VAL A 41 -19.28 -22.46 30.71
CA VAL A 41 -19.90 -23.00 29.49
C VAL A 41 -20.61 -24.33 29.75
N GLU A 42 -21.56 -24.65 28.88
CA GLU A 42 -22.33 -25.89 28.97
C GLU A 42 -21.44 -27.13 28.67
N SER A 43 -20.52 -27.00 27.71
CA SER A 43 -19.75 -28.13 27.25
C SER A 43 -18.38 -27.68 26.64
N GLU A 44 -17.49 -28.63 26.45
CA GLU A 44 -16.22 -28.43 25.73
C GLU A 44 -16.42 -27.98 24.27
N GLN A 45 -17.52 -28.39 23.63
CA GLN A 45 -17.88 -27.96 22.29
C GLN A 45 -18.09 -26.44 22.20
N THR A 46 -18.61 -25.78 23.23
CA THR A 46 -18.75 -24.32 23.32
C THR A 46 -17.38 -23.65 23.33
N LEU A 47 -16.38 -24.26 24.00
CA LEU A 47 -15.01 -23.78 24.02
C LEU A 47 -14.35 -23.93 22.63
N GLU A 48 -14.53 -25.11 22.00
CA GLU A 48 -14.03 -25.34 20.65
C GLU A 48 -14.59 -24.35 19.63
N GLN A 49 -15.91 -24.11 19.67
CA GLN A 49 -16.56 -23.11 18.82
C GLN A 49 -16.00 -21.71 19.04
N ALA A 50 -15.76 -21.30 20.28
CA ALA A 50 -15.18 -20.01 20.58
C ALA A 50 -13.72 -19.91 20.08
N ALA A 51 -12.93 -20.96 20.27
CA ALA A 51 -11.54 -21.03 19.77
C ALA A 51 -11.50 -20.98 18.23
N ASP A 52 -12.42 -21.66 17.55
CA ASP A 52 -12.56 -21.58 16.10
C ASP A 52 -12.92 -20.18 15.62
N MET A 53 -13.81 -19.48 16.36
CA MET A 53 -14.15 -18.09 16.06
C MET A 53 -12.94 -17.16 16.22
N VAL A 54 -12.11 -17.33 17.26
CA VAL A 54 -10.85 -16.60 17.40
C VAL A 54 -9.94 -16.88 16.21
N ASN A 55 -9.77 -18.15 15.85
CA ASN A 55 -8.93 -18.56 14.73
C ASN A 55 -9.42 -18.02 13.39
N GLN A 56 -10.73 -17.91 13.16
CA GLN A 56 -11.29 -17.32 11.94
C GLN A 56 -11.09 -15.80 11.86
N ARG A 57 -11.02 -15.11 13.00
CA ARG A 57 -10.73 -13.67 13.06
C ARG A 57 -9.23 -13.36 12.92
N LEU A 58 -8.35 -14.33 13.23
CA LEU A 58 -6.91 -14.22 13.01
C LEU A 58 -6.64 -14.25 11.51
N VAL A 59 -5.99 -13.19 11.00
CA VAL A 59 -5.59 -13.14 9.59
C VAL A 59 -4.55 -14.21 9.31
N SER A 60 -4.67 -14.93 8.18
CA SER A 60 -3.95 -16.17 7.88
C SER A 60 -2.42 -16.06 7.89
N ASP A 61 -1.85 -14.89 7.63
CA ASP A 61 -0.41 -14.66 7.71
C ASP A 61 0.11 -14.53 9.16
N ALA A 62 -0.82 -14.44 10.10
CA ALA A 62 -0.54 -14.60 11.52
C ALA A 62 -0.28 -16.07 11.93
N VAL A 63 -0.09 -17.00 10.99
CA VAL A 63 0.20 -18.43 11.31
C VAL A 63 1.40 -18.57 12.25
N LYS A 64 2.42 -17.69 12.13
CA LYS A 64 3.49 -17.59 13.13
C LYS A 64 3.03 -17.01 14.46
N ALA A 65 1.91 -16.28 14.49
CA ALA A 65 1.29 -15.79 15.71
C ALA A 65 0.39 -16.84 16.39
N ARG A 66 -0.09 -17.86 15.66
CA ARG A 66 -0.77 -19.01 16.25
C ARG A 66 0.11 -19.76 17.26
N GLU A 67 1.42 -19.82 17.01
CA GLU A 67 2.37 -20.39 17.98
C GLU A 67 2.55 -19.49 19.21
N ALA A 68 2.29 -18.18 19.10
CA ALA A 68 2.39 -17.21 20.19
C ALA A 68 1.10 -17.05 21.00
N VAL A 69 -0.05 -17.43 20.43
CA VAL A 69 -1.36 -17.35 21.09
C VAL A 69 -1.90 -18.76 21.32
N SER A 70 -1.26 -19.51 22.20
CA SER A 70 -1.80 -20.77 22.68
C SER A 70 -2.78 -20.48 23.80
N PHE A 71 -4.08 -20.50 23.49
CA PHE A 71 -5.11 -20.55 24.51
C PHE A 71 -5.12 -21.98 25.10
N SER A 72 -4.53 -22.14 26.28
CA SER A 72 -4.60 -23.39 27.06
C SER A 72 -5.40 -23.09 28.32
N PRO A 73 -6.73 -22.92 28.23
CA PRO A 73 -7.55 -22.73 29.41
C PRO A 73 -7.56 -24.01 30.23
N SER A 74 -7.43 -23.87 31.53
CA SER A 74 -7.81 -24.95 32.45
C SER A 74 -9.31 -24.89 32.71
N TYR A 75 -9.92 -26.02 32.93
CA TYR A 75 -11.36 -26.09 33.26
C TYR A 75 -11.63 -27.05 34.38
N ARG A 76 -12.68 -26.73 35.12
CA ARG A 76 -13.20 -27.56 36.20
C ARG A 76 -14.71 -27.73 36.07
N LEU A 77 -15.19 -28.95 36.34
CA LEU A 77 -16.62 -29.22 36.39
C LEU A 77 -17.18 -28.59 37.66
N SER A 78 -18.31 -27.89 37.54
CA SER A 78 -19.02 -27.27 38.65
C SER A 78 -20.52 -27.39 38.46
N ILE A 79 -21.27 -27.36 39.57
CA ILE A 79 -22.73 -27.21 39.54
C ILE A 79 -23.02 -25.74 39.35
N VAL A 80 -23.74 -25.41 38.28
CA VAL A 80 -24.03 -24.03 37.86
C VAL A 80 -25.47 -23.94 37.37
N ASP A 81 -26.05 -22.76 37.50
CA ASP A 81 -27.32 -22.44 36.88
C ASP A 81 -27.12 -22.16 35.39
N LYS A 82 -27.98 -22.74 34.55
CA LYS A 82 -27.92 -22.55 33.06
C LYS A 82 -27.98 -21.08 32.64
N SER A 83 -28.58 -20.22 33.45
CA SER A 83 -28.64 -18.79 33.20
C SER A 83 -27.26 -18.12 33.16
N HIS A 84 -26.23 -18.77 33.70
CA HIS A 84 -24.84 -18.28 33.74
C HIS A 84 -23.97 -18.82 32.59
N TYR A 85 -24.53 -19.64 31.68
CA TYR A 85 -23.75 -20.14 30.56
C TYR A 85 -23.39 -19.00 29.58
N THR A 86 -22.12 -18.95 29.27
CA THR A 86 -21.55 -18.01 28.29
C THR A 86 -21.69 -18.58 26.89
N THR A 87 -22.19 -17.79 25.96
CA THR A 87 -22.31 -18.19 24.56
C THR A 87 -20.93 -18.27 23.89
N PRO A 88 -20.74 -19.05 22.78
CA PRO A 88 -19.48 -19.11 22.05
C PRO A 88 -18.96 -17.74 21.61
N THR A 89 -19.85 -16.84 21.17
CA THR A 89 -19.48 -15.48 20.76
C THR A 89 -18.92 -14.66 21.91
N SER A 90 -19.62 -14.65 23.06
CA SER A 90 -19.19 -13.93 24.26
C SER A 90 -17.89 -14.52 24.83
N LEU A 91 -17.72 -15.84 24.73
CA LEU A 91 -16.49 -16.51 25.15
C LEU A 91 -15.33 -16.12 24.22
N CYS A 92 -15.54 -16.09 22.90
CA CYS A 92 -14.56 -15.63 21.93
C CYS A 92 -14.05 -14.22 22.27
N ASP A 93 -14.97 -13.27 22.54
CA ASP A 93 -14.61 -11.89 22.90
C ASP A 93 -13.79 -11.83 24.19
N LYS A 94 -14.19 -12.60 25.22
CA LYS A 94 -13.42 -12.71 26.47
C LYS A 94 -12.04 -13.36 26.29
N MET A 95 -11.94 -14.36 25.43
CA MET A 95 -10.65 -14.98 25.09
C MET A 95 -9.70 -13.98 24.44
N ILE A 96 -10.21 -13.17 23.51
CA ILE A 96 -9.43 -12.10 22.86
C ILE A 96 -9.00 -11.07 23.89
N GLU A 97 -9.91 -10.58 24.74
CA GLU A 97 -9.61 -9.63 25.81
C GLU A 97 -8.54 -10.16 26.79
N LYS A 98 -8.62 -11.44 27.14
CA LYS A 98 -7.70 -12.10 28.08
C LYS A 98 -6.47 -12.73 27.43
N SER A 99 -6.28 -12.56 26.12
CA SER A 99 -5.05 -12.99 25.42
C SER A 99 -3.76 -12.33 25.92
N GLY A 100 -3.87 -11.51 26.95
CA GLY A 100 -2.75 -10.77 27.56
C GLY A 100 -2.24 -9.64 26.65
N GLY A 101 -3.09 -9.16 25.76
CA GLY A 101 -2.69 -8.14 24.77
C GLY A 101 -1.76 -8.68 23.69
N SER A 102 -1.72 -10.01 23.49
CA SER A 102 -0.89 -10.61 22.43
C SER A 102 -1.46 -10.36 21.04
N ILE A 103 -2.78 -10.19 20.93
CA ILE A 103 -3.51 -9.88 19.69
C ILE A 103 -4.51 -8.74 19.93
N GLU A 104 -4.67 -7.88 18.93
CA GLU A 104 -5.65 -6.79 18.95
C GLU A 104 -6.30 -6.66 17.57
N GLU A 105 -7.51 -6.09 17.52
CA GLU A 105 -8.16 -5.70 16.28
C GLU A 105 -7.39 -4.55 15.63
N ALA A 106 -7.05 -4.72 14.36
CA ALA A 106 -6.30 -3.75 13.58
C ALA A 106 -6.59 -3.91 12.09
N THR A 107 -6.07 -2.99 11.29
CA THR A 107 -6.09 -3.06 9.82
C THR A 107 -4.67 -3.33 9.35
N GLY A 108 -4.44 -4.49 8.74
CA GLY A 108 -3.16 -4.84 8.12
C GLY A 108 -3.03 -4.22 6.74
N LEU A 109 -1.84 -3.70 6.45
CA LEU A 109 -1.42 -3.25 5.14
C LEU A 109 -0.67 -4.37 4.43
N TYR A 110 -1.15 -4.74 3.26
CA TYR A 110 -0.52 -5.73 2.39
C TYR A 110 -0.03 -5.06 1.11
N VAL A 111 1.17 -5.40 0.71
CA VAL A 111 1.76 -4.98 -0.56
C VAL A 111 2.13 -6.24 -1.34
N ASN A 112 1.54 -6.42 -2.52
CA ASN A 112 1.68 -7.63 -3.34
C ASN A 112 1.39 -8.94 -2.57
N GLY A 113 0.44 -8.90 -1.62
CA GLY A 113 0.04 -10.03 -0.79
C GLY A 113 0.91 -10.28 0.44
N GLU A 114 1.97 -9.50 0.67
CA GLU A 114 2.82 -9.59 1.86
C GLU A 114 2.41 -8.57 2.92
N LEU A 115 2.31 -9.01 4.18
CA LEU A 115 1.97 -8.14 5.31
C LEU A 115 3.15 -7.22 5.66
N VAL A 116 2.98 -5.93 5.44
CA VAL A 116 3.93 -4.88 5.80
C VAL A 116 3.87 -4.57 7.31
N GLY A 117 2.67 -4.44 7.82
CA GLY A 117 2.36 -4.15 9.22
C GLY A 117 0.87 -3.90 9.40
N ALA A 118 0.45 -3.65 10.62
CA ALA A 118 -0.94 -3.31 10.92
C ALA A 118 -1.02 -1.97 11.66
N ILE A 119 -2.19 -1.33 11.62
CA ILE A 119 -2.48 -0.07 12.30
C ILE A 119 -3.84 -0.16 12.97
N LYS A 120 -4.03 0.46 14.13
CA LYS A 120 -5.31 0.38 14.86
C LYS A 120 -6.49 1.02 14.12
N SER A 121 -6.22 2.07 13.34
CA SER A 121 -7.25 2.84 12.64
C SER A 121 -7.13 2.65 11.12
N SER A 122 -8.15 2.04 10.52
CA SER A 122 -8.24 1.94 9.06
C SER A 122 -8.33 3.32 8.38
N ALA A 123 -8.93 4.29 9.06
CA ALA A 123 -9.01 5.66 8.55
C ALA A 123 -7.62 6.31 8.46
N ASP A 124 -6.76 6.10 9.48
CA ASP A 124 -5.40 6.66 9.48
C ASP A 124 -4.54 6.00 8.41
N LEU A 125 -4.70 4.69 8.17
CA LEU A 125 -4.01 4.00 7.08
C LEU A 125 -4.43 4.57 5.72
N ASN A 126 -5.73 4.71 5.47
CA ASN A 126 -6.24 5.26 4.24
C ASN A 126 -5.77 6.72 4.04
N TYR A 127 -5.75 7.51 5.10
CA TYR A 127 -5.25 8.88 5.07
C TYR A 127 -3.76 8.93 4.72
N LEU A 128 -2.94 8.06 5.32
CA LEU A 128 -1.52 7.94 5.00
C LEU A 128 -1.29 7.61 3.51
N LEU A 129 -1.97 6.57 3.00
CA LEU A 129 -1.85 6.15 1.60
C LEU A 129 -2.30 7.25 0.63
N GLN A 130 -3.42 7.93 0.93
CA GLN A 130 -3.89 9.05 0.12
C GLN A 130 -2.93 10.24 0.15
N ASN A 131 -2.33 10.54 1.30
CA ASN A 131 -1.33 11.60 1.40
C ASN A 131 -0.10 11.32 0.55
N LEU A 132 0.41 10.09 0.54
CA LEU A 132 1.54 9.70 -0.33
C LEU A 132 1.21 9.94 -1.81
N LEU A 133 0.01 9.58 -2.26
CA LEU A 133 -0.43 9.82 -3.63
C LEU A 133 -0.63 11.32 -3.93
N ASN A 134 -1.16 12.08 -2.97
CA ASN A 134 -1.37 13.52 -3.13
C ASN A 134 -0.05 14.29 -3.14
N GLU A 135 0.91 13.93 -2.28
CA GLU A 135 2.26 14.52 -2.28
C GLU A 135 2.95 14.31 -3.64
N ALA A 136 2.88 13.08 -4.19
CA ALA A 136 3.46 12.76 -5.49
C ALA A 136 2.77 13.49 -6.65
N LYS A 137 1.46 13.67 -6.59
CA LYS A 137 0.66 14.37 -7.59
C LYS A 137 0.91 15.89 -7.59
N GLY A 138 1.26 16.46 -6.45
CA GLY A 138 1.43 17.90 -6.28
C GLY A 138 0.12 18.68 -6.50
N GLU A 139 0.23 19.89 -7.06
CA GLU A 139 -0.92 20.79 -7.28
C GLU A 139 -1.70 20.50 -8.58
N ASP A 140 -1.23 19.59 -9.42
CA ASP A 140 -1.86 19.25 -10.68
C ASP A 140 -3.19 18.53 -10.46
N LYS A 141 -4.29 19.21 -10.78
CA LYS A 141 -5.66 18.70 -10.63
C LYS A 141 -6.04 17.66 -11.70
N THR A 142 -5.34 17.64 -12.82
CA THR A 142 -5.59 16.70 -13.94
C THR A 142 -4.87 15.38 -13.70
N ALA A 143 -3.80 15.40 -12.90
CA ALA A 143 -3.00 14.24 -12.60
C ALA A 143 -3.77 13.20 -11.77
N LYS A 144 -3.63 11.94 -12.15
CA LYS A 144 -4.10 10.77 -11.42
C LYS A 144 -2.89 10.01 -10.92
N ALA A 145 -2.80 9.84 -9.60
CA ALA A 145 -1.76 9.05 -8.97
C ALA A 145 -2.31 7.70 -8.50
N SER A 146 -1.53 6.65 -8.63
CA SER A 146 -1.82 5.30 -8.15
C SER A 146 -0.53 4.58 -7.80
N PHE A 147 -0.61 3.57 -6.94
CA PHE A 147 0.51 2.66 -6.72
C PHE A 147 0.61 1.67 -7.89
N VAL A 148 1.82 1.23 -8.20
CA VAL A 148 2.09 0.17 -9.19
C VAL A 148 1.83 -1.19 -8.56
N GLU A 149 2.19 -1.35 -7.29
CA GLU A 149 1.98 -2.54 -6.50
C GLU A 149 0.49 -2.71 -6.15
N ASN A 150 0.09 -3.97 -5.91
CA ASN A 150 -1.21 -4.26 -5.34
C ASN A 150 -1.19 -3.93 -3.84
N VAL A 151 -1.94 -2.89 -3.44
CA VAL A 151 -2.04 -2.41 -2.05
C VAL A 151 -3.42 -2.74 -1.51
N GLU A 152 -3.46 -3.57 -0.48
CA GLU A 152 -4.69 -4.02 0.15
C GLU A 152 -4.68 -3.72 1.65
N SER A 153 -5.86 -3.41 2.19
CA SER A 153 -6.07 -3.26 3.63
C SER A 153 -7.06 -4.31 4.12
N VAL A 154 -6.67 -5.07 5.15
CA VAL A 154 -7.49 -6.16 5.68
C VAL A 154 -7.72 -5.95 7.17
N ASN A 155 -8.99 -5.89 7.58
CA ASN A 155 -9.36 -5.81 8.98
C ASN A 155 -9.35 -7.20 9.61
N GLY A 156 -8.80 -7.31 10.82
CA GLY A 156 -8.75 -8.57 11.54
C GLY A 156 -7.99 -8.48 12.84
N LEU A 157 -7.67 -9.64 13.43
CA LEU A 157 -6.83 -9.75 14.61
C LEU A 157 -5.37 -9.90 14.19
N TYR A 158 -4.52 -9.03 14.72
CA TYR A 158 -3.10 -9.01 14.46
C TYR A 158 -2.29 -9.10 15.76
N PRO A 159 -1.10 -9.72 15.73
CA PRO A 159 -0.16 -9.66 16.85
C PRO A 159 0.21 -8.21 17.15
N VAL A 160 0.20 -7.85 18.44
CA VAL A 160 0.51 -6.47 18.88
C VAL A 160 1.88 -5.99 18.38
N GLN A 161 2.86 -6.90 18.25
CA GLN A 161 4.18 -6.59 17.71
C GLN A 161 4.17 -6.19 16.23
N ARG A 162 3.07 -6.48 15.50
CA ARG A 162 2.86 -6.08 14.11
C ARG A 162 2.03 -4.81 13.98
N ILE A 163 1.45 -4.33 15.09
CA ILE A 163 0.66 -3.10 15.11
C ILE A 163 1.62 -1.94 15.33
N LEU A 164 1.75 -1.11 14.30
CA LEU A 164 2.67 0.01 14.24
C LEU A 164 1.91 1.34 14.35
N SER A 165 2.62 2.40 14.63
CA SER A 165 2.11 3.76 14.45
C SER A 165 2.03 4.13 12.97
N THR A 166 1.31 5.19 12.64
CA THR A 166 1.25 5.75 11.28
C THR A 166 2.65 6.09 10.77
N ASP A 167 3.49 6.67 11.62
CA ASP A 167 4.88 7.00 11.26
C ASP A 167 5.72 5.73 11.01
N GLY A 168 5.53 4.68 11.83
CA GLY A 168 6.23 3.41 11.63
C GLY A 168 5.87 2.73 10.31
N ILE A 169 4.58 2.75 9.90
CA ILE A 169 4.18 2.28 8.57
C ILE A 169 4.79 3.18 7.48
N LYS A 170 4.76 4.50 7.66
CA LYS A 170 5.35 5.45 6.70
C LYS A 170 6.84 5.19 6.49
N GLU A 171 7.61 4.99 7.55
CA GLU A 171 9.04 4.65 7.47
C GLU A 171 9.30 3.37 6.68
N ILE A 172 8.50 2.32 6.91
CA ILE A 172 8.60 1.07 6.15
C ILE A 172 8.28 1.29 4.68
N LEU A 173 7.22 2.05 4.37
CA LEU A 173 6.81 2.32 2.98
C LEU A 173 7.82 3.18 2.23
N GLN A 174 8.45 4.15 2.91
CA GLN A 174 9.50 4.99 2.34
C GLN A 174 10.84 4.22 2.20
N GLY A 175 10.96 3.07 2.86
CA GLY A 175 12.09 2.14 2.66
C GLY A 175 13.44 2.73 3.01
N THR A 176 13.50 3.57 4.05
CA THR A 176 14.77 4.12 4.52
C THR A 176 15.63 3.01 5.13
N GLN A 177 16.46 2.38 4.32
CA GLN A 177 17.41 1.38 4.79
C GLN A 177 18.76 2.04 5.07
N GLN A 178 19.28 1.84 6.29
CA GLN A 178 20.67 2.16 6.58
C GLN A 178 21.56 1.19 5.80
N VAL A 179 22.22 1.68 4.74
CA VAL A 179 23.11 0.87 3.89
C VAL A 179 24.57 0.90 4.32
N GLY A 180 24.90 1.76 5.28
CA GLY A 180 26.27 1.86 5.80
C GLY A 180 26.46 3.11 6.66
N SER A 181 27.70 3.33 7.04
CA SER A 181 28.14 4.57 7.65
C SER A 181 29.48 5.00 7.04
N TYR A 182 29.69 6.30 6.92
CA TYR A 182 30.95 6.88 6.49
C TYR A 182 31.48 7.80 7.59
N THR A 183 32.74 7.66 7.94
CA THR A 183 33.41 8.58 8.89
C THR A 183 34.12 9.67 8.08
N ILE A 184 33.78 10.93 8.37
CA ILE A 184 34.37 12.09 7.69
C ILE A 184 35.85 12.14 8.01
N GLU A 185 36.70 12.25 7.00
CA GLU A 185 38.14 12.43 7.10
C GLU A 185 38.50 13.91 6.92
N GLU A 186 39.64 14.30 7.44
CA GLU A 186 40.14 15.67 7.28
C GLU A 186 40.43 15.96 5.79
N GLY A 187 39.80 17.00 5.26
CA GLY A 187 39.90 17.38 3.84
C GLY A 187 38.86 16.76 2.91
N ASP A 188 37.91 16.00 3.45
CA ASP A 188 36.80 15.50 2.66
C ASP A 188 35.95 16.64 2.10
N THR A 189 35.57 16.48 0.85
CA THR A 189 34.58 17.31 0.16
C THR A 189 33.39 16.46 -0.25
N PHE A 190 32.26 17.10 -0.53
CA PHE A 190 31.04 16.40 -0.94
C PHE A 190 31.29 15.53 -2.17
N GLU A 191 31.97 16.09 -3.18
CA GLU A 191 32.32 15.38 -4.41
C GLU A 191 33.34 14.27 -4.14
N GLY A 192 34.31 14.50 -3.26
CA GLY A 192 35.32 13.50 -2.90
C GLY A 192 34.73 12.29 -2.19
N ILE A 193 33.77 12.52 -1.29
CA ILE A 193 33.02 11.43 -0.61
C ILE A 193 32.16 10.67 -1.63
N ALA A 194 31.48 11.37 -2.54
CA ALA A 194 30.69 10.72 -3.59
C ALA A 194 31.55 9.81 -4.48
N GLU A 195 32.77 10.26 -4.83
CA GLU A 195 33.76 9.48 -5.59
C GLU A 195 34.27 8.28 -4.81
N LYS A 196 34.65 8.45 -3.52
CA LYS A 196 35.08 7.35 -2.65
C LYS A 196 33.99 6.27 -2.49
N LEU A 197 32.74 6.67 -2.43
CA LEU A 197 31.59 5.78 -2.31
C LEU A 197 31.09 5.23 -3.65
N GLN A 198 31.64 5.70 -4.77
CA GLN A 198 31.23 5.34 -6.16
C GLN A 198 29.74 5.60 -6.43
N ILE A 199 29.23 6.72 -5.92
CA ILE A 199 27.85 7.18 -6.12
C ILE A 199 27.86 8.59 -6.72
N SER A 200 26.75 9.00 -7.37
CA SER A 200 26.67 10.39 -7.85
C SER A 200 26.50 11.38 -6.69
N PRO A 201 26.96 12.64 -6.83
CA PRO A 201 26.75 13.67 -5.83
C PRO A 201 25.27 13.87 -5.44
N GLU A 202 24.36 13.83 -6.43
CA GLU A 202 22.92 13.93 -6.19
C GLU A 202 22.44 12.80 -5.26
N LYS A 203 22.92 11.58 -5.51
CA LYS A 203 22.57 10.40 -4.72
C LYS A 203 23.16 10.47 -3.30
N LEU A 204 24.39 11.02 -3.15
CA LEU A 204 24.95 11.29 -1.84
C LEU A 204 24.08 12.30 -1.08
N GLY A 205 23.59 13.34 -1.75
CA GLY A 205 22.68 14.32 -1.16
C GLY A 205 21.40 13.70 -0.61
N THR A 206 20.81 12.72 -1.30
CA THR A 206 19.63 11.98 -0.80
C THR A 206 19.97 11.12 0.41
N PHE A 207 21.15 10.51 0.46
CA PHE A 207 21.60 9.70 1.60
C PHE A 207 21.86 10.52 2.88
N LEU A 208 22.11 11.80 2.73
CA LEU A 208 22.37 12.73 3.85
C LEU A 208 21.11 13.46 4.30
N ASN A 209 19.92 13.10 3.82
CA ASN A 209 18.65 13.79 4.11
C ASN A 209 18.73 15.32 3.93
N GLY A 210 19.44 15.77 2.89
CA GLY A 210 19.66 17.19 2.63
C GLY A 210 20.58 17.90 3.65
N GLY A 211 21.23 17.15 4.55
CA GLY A 211 22.24 17.70 5.47
C GLY A 211 23.46 18.17 4.70
N ALA A 212 23.81 19.46 4.85
CA ALA A 212 25.04 19.98 4.22
C ALA A 212 26.26 19.39 4.92
N ILE A 213 27.16 18.73 4.16
CA ILE A 213 28.47 18.26 4.65
C ILE A 213 29.33 19.40 5.21
N GLU A 214 29.07 20.63 4.75
CA GLU A 214 29.75 21.84 5.24
C GLU A 214 29.66 22.08 6.76
N GLN A 215 28.75 21.40 7.46
CA GLN A 215 28.60 21.48 8.91
C GLN A 215 29.22 20.29 9.66
N LEU A 216 29.79 19.30 8.92
CA LEU A 216 30.37 18.10 9.49
C LEU A 216 31.88 18.29 9.70
N THR A 217 32.38 17.80 10.82
CA THR A 217 33.78 17.84 11.16
C THR A 217 34.45 16.48 10.99
N ALA A 218 35.78 16.47 10.77
CA ALA A 218 36.52 15.22 10.71
C ALA A 218 36.33 14.40 11.97
N GLY A 219 35.98 13.15 11.84
CA GLY A 219 35.61 12.21 12.92
C GLY A 219 34.08 12.02 13.07
N ASP A 220 33.26 12.89 12.50
CA ASP A 220 31.80 12.70 12.52
C ASP A 220 31.42 11.48 11.67
N GLN A 221 30.45 10.71 12.18
CA GLN A 221 29.92 9.54 11.47
C GLN A 221 28.60 9.89 10.79
N VAL A 222 28.58 9.77 9.48
CA VAL A 222 27.41 9.97 8.65
C VAL A 222 26.76 8.63 8.37
N LEU A 223 25.47 8.49 8.68
CA LEU A 223 24.69 7.31 8.34
C LEU A 223 24.26 7.43 6.88
N LEU A 224 24.67 6.47 6.07
CA LEU A 224 24.25 6.37 4.68
C LEU A 224 22.92 5.60 4.64
N THR A 225 21.86 6.31 4.33
CA THR A 225 20.51 5.74 4.15
C THR A 225 20.20 5.64 2.68
N ARG A 226 19.75 4.48 2.24
CA ARG A 226 19.20 4.29 0.90
C ARG A 226 17.70 4.32 0.98
N GLU A 227 17.06 5.22 0.25
CA GLU A 227 15.64 5.11 -0.02
C GLU A 227 15.43 3.95 -1.00
N ASN A 228 14.74 2.94 -0.54
CA ASN A 228 14.24 1.85 -1.36
C ASN A 228 12.74 1.72 -1.06
N PRO A 229 11.94 2.64 -1.61
CA PRO A 229 10.51 2.68 -1.30
C PRO A 229 9.87 1.35 -1.66
N LEU A 230 9.01 0.86 -0.76
CA LEU A 230 8.24 -0.37 -0.97
C LEU A 230 7.12 -0.16 -1.99
N LEU A 231 6.70 1.08 -2.18
CA LEU A 231 5.64 1.48 -3.11
C LEU A 231 6.20 2.37 -4.20
N THR A 232 5.87 2.03 -5.44
CA THR A 232 6.17 2.78 -6.65
C THR A 232 4.96 3.60 -7.06
N ILE A 233 5.12 4.90 -7.32
CA ILE A 233 4.00 5.77 -7.67
C ILE A 233 3.95 6.02 -9.18
N LYS A 234 2.83 5.65 -9.78
CA LYS A 234 2.48 5.95 -11.17
C LYS A 234 1.62 7.20 -11.22
N ILE A 235 2.02 8.19 -12.01
CA ILE A 235 1.26 9.41 -12.29
C ILE A 235 0.89 9.44 -13.75
N VAL A 236 -0.38 9.68 -14.06
CA VAL A 236 -0.89 9.92 -15.40
C VAL A 236 -1.46 11.34 -15.42
N LYS A 237 -0.93 12.21 -16.29
CA LYS A 237 -1.40 13.61 -16.43
C LYS A 237 -1.50 13.99 -17.90
N GLU A 238 -2.27 15.07 -18.16
CA GLU A 238 -2.38 15.67 -19.49
C GLU A 238 -1.45 16.87 -19.59
N GLU A 239 -0.66 16.92 -20.65
CA GLU A 239 0.23 18.05 -20.97
C GLU A 239 -0.20 18.66 -22.29
N SER A 240 -0.47 19.96 -22.29
CA SER A 240 -0.85 20.71 -23.46
C SER A 240 0.30 21.58 -23.97
N TYR A 241 0.54 21.54 -25.27
CA TYR A 241 1.56 22.38 -25.93
C TYR A 241 1.14 22.78 -27.33
N GLU A 242 1.74 23.84 -27.87
CA GLU A 242 1.57 24.23 -29.28
C GLU A 242 2.66 23.56 -30.13
N ALA A 243 2.24 22.93 -31.23
CA ALA A 243 3.12 22.38 -32.23
C ALA A 243 3.01 23.15 -33.55
N SER A 244 4.12 23.28 -34.28
CA SER A 244 4.13 23.83 -35.64
C SER A 244 3.67 22.76 -36.63
N VAL A 245 2.79 23.15 -37.55
CA VAL A 245 2.37 22.34 -38.69
C VAL A 245 3.07 22.89 -39.93
N PRO A 246 4.07 22.18 -40.50
CA PRO A 246 4.86 22.71 -41.62
C PRO A 246 3.94 22.93 -42.84
N PHE A 247 4.21 24.02 -43.59
CA PHE A 247 3.59 24.28 -44.87
C PHE A 247 4.08 23.29 -45.94
N THR A 248 3.28 23.07 -46.98
CA THR A 248 3.71 22.35 -48.19
C THR A 248 4.15 23.32 -49.28
N THR A 249 5.01 22.81 -50.20
CA THR A 249 5.41 23.57 -51.39
C THR A 249 4.64 23.02 -52.58
N VAL A 250 3.88 23.89 -53.23
CA VAL A 250 3.08 23.56 -54.41
C VAL A 250 3.73 24.24 -55.60
N THR A 251 3.99 23.46 -56.69
CA THR A 251 4.50 24.00 -57.94
C THR A 251 3.33 24.21 -58.92
N VAL A 252 3.18 25.41 -59.44
CA VAL A 252 2.15 25.80 -60.42
C VAL A 252 2.83 26.07 -61.76
N ASN A 253 2.35 25.46 -62.83
CA ASN A 253 2.85 25.68 -64.18
C ASN A 253 2.38 27.03 -64.75
N ASP A 254 3.32 27.81 -65.28
CA ASP A 254 3.06 29.03 -66.01
C ASP A 254 3.41 28.80 -67.48
N ASP A 255 2.36 28.69 -68.30
CA ASP A 255 2.48 28.44 -69.74
C ASP A 255 2.85 29.69 -70.56
N THR A 256 2.99 30.82 -69.91
CA THR A 256 3.42 32.07 -70.52
C THR A 256 4.96 32.27 -70.40
N GLN A 257 5.61 31.49 -69.55
CA GLN A 257 7.05 31.59 -69.21
C GLN A 257 7.84 30.40 -69.77
N THR A 258 9.12 30.66 -70.04
CA THR A 258 10.03 29.63 -70.55
C THR A 258 10.50 28.70 -69.44
N THR A 259 10.96 27.48 -69.75
CA THR A 259 11.33 26.40 -68.81
C THR A 259 12.48 26.74 -67.87
N ASP A 260 13.16 27.84 -68.05
CA ASP A 260 14.20 28.41 -67.13
C ASP A 260 13.62 29.37 -66.08
N TYR A 261 12.33 29.69 -66.14
CA TYR A 261 11.64 30.51 -65.15
C TYR A 261 11.21 29.70 -63.94
N SER A 262 11.55 30.21 -62.77
CA SER A 262 11.07 29.72 -61.47
C SER A 262 11.04 30.88 -60.51
N GLU A 263 9.85 31.19 -59.97
CA GLU A 263 9.66 32.30 -59.06
C GLU A 263 8.72 31.87 -57.90
N VAL A 264 9.03 32.29 -56.67
CA VAL A 264 8.13 32.12 -55.53
C VAL A 264 7.07 33.20 -55.61
N THR A 265 5.82 32.78 -55.88
CA THR A 265 4.66 33.69 -55.99
C THR A 265 3.95 33.85 -54.66
N GLN A 266 4.13 32.90 -53.76
CA GLN A 266 3.59 32.95 -52.38
C GLN A 266 4.58 32.26 -51.42
N GLU A 267 4.99 32.99 -50.37
CA GLU A 267 5.79 32.38 -49.31
C GLU A 267 4.92 31.49 -48.42
N GLY A 268 5.48 30.37 -47.98
CA GLY A 268 4.84 29.45 -47.03
C GLY A 268 4.86 30.01 -45.61
N ILE A 269 3.80 29.72 -44.85
CA ILE A 269 3.71 30.06 -43.46
C ILE A 269 3.28 28.78 -42.71
N ASP A 270 4.07 28.41 -41.72
CA ASP A 270 3.71 27.25 -40.87
C ASP A 270 2.41 27.52 -40.12
N GLY A 271 1.57 26.51 -40.06
CA GLY A 271 0.40 26.47 -39.20
C GLY A 271 0.76 26.20 -37.75
N LYS A 272 -0.24 26.21 -36.91
CA LYS A 272 -0.14 25.89 -35.48
C LYS A 272 -1.25 24.97 -35.06
N GLU A 273 -0.92 23.96 -34.24
CA GLU A 273 -1.89 23.10 -33.60
C GLU A 273 -1.67 23.07 -32.09
N GLN A 274 -2.76 22.96 -31.33
CA GLN A 274 -2.78 22.64 -29.91
C GLN A 274 -2.77 21.14 -29.78
N CYS A 275 -1.72 20.57 -29.20
CA CYS A 275 -1.62 19.16 -28.88
C CYS A 275 -1.88 18.96 -27.38
N VAL A 276 -2.55 17.87 -27.03
CA VAL A 276 -2.72 17.38 -25.67
C VAL A 276 -2.18 15.96 -25.63
N ASP A 277 -1.16 15.75 -24.84
CA ASP A 277 -0.55 14.44 -24.63
C ASP A 277 -0.97 13.91 -23.26
N GLN A 278 -1.31 12.61 -23.19
CA GLN A 278 -1.37 11.87 -21.95
C GLN A 278 0.01 11.31 -21.66
N VAL A 279 0.60 11.75 -20.55
CA VAL A 279 1.96 11.38 -20.16
C VAL A 279 1.90 10.54 -18.88
N THR A 280 2.60 9.40 -18.90
CA THR A 280 2.72 8.51 -17.75
C THR A 280 4.12 8.60 -17.16
N TYR A 281 4.19 8.84 -15.86
CA TYR A 281 5.41 8.86 -15.08
C TYR A 281 5.40 7.73 -14.05
N ILE A 282 6.56 7.14 -13.80
CA ILE A 282 6.82 6.22 -12.69
C ILE A 282 7.99 6.80 -11.89
N ASP A 283 7.75 7.08 -10.59
CA ASP A 283 8.73 7.72 -9.69
C ASP A 283 9.40 8.97 -10.32
N GLY A 284 8.58 9.79 -11.01
CA GLY A 284 9.03 11.01 -11.64
C GLY A 284 9.70 10.84 -13.02
N VAL A 285 9.92 9.60 -13.48
CA VAL A 285 10.50 9.31 -14.79
C VAL A 285 9.39 9.11 -15.82
N GLU A 286 9.44 9.85 -16.95
CA GLU A 286 8.51 9.67 -18.07
C GLU A 286 8.72 8.29 -18.71
N ILE A 287 7.64 7.48 -18.76
CA ILE A 287 7.65 6.13 -19.31
C ILE A 287 6.94 6.08 -20.65
N SER A 288 5.85 6.84 -20.80
CA SER A 288 5.12 6.90 -22.07
C SER A 288 4.47 8.26 -22.27
N ARG A 289 4.31 8.62 -23.54
CA ARG A 289 3.64 9.83 -24.01
C ARG A 289 2.78 9.47 -25.20
N GLU A 290 1.49 9.78 -25.13
CA GLU A 290 0.53 9.51 -26.20
C GLU A 290 -0.29 10.77 -26.47
N THR A 291 -0.35 11.21 -27.74
CA THR A 291 -1.19 12.33 -28.13
C THR A 291 -2.66 11.90 -28.16
N VAL A 292 -3.46 12.49 -27.29
CA VAL A 292 -4.91 12.19 -27.16
C VAL A 292 -5.78 13.17 -27.92
N SER A 293 -5.29 14.39 -28.20
CA SER A 293 -6.04 15.39 -28.95
C SER A 293 -5.13 16.33 -29.72
N ARG A 294 -5.60 16.75 -30.91
CA ARG A 294 -4.98 17.79 -31.73
C ARG A 294 -6.07 18.73 -32.20
N THR A 295 -5.87 20.00 -32.05
CA THR A 295 -6.79 21.05 -32.50
C THR A 295 -6.04 22.08 -33.31
N THR A 296 -6.41 22.28 -34.58
CA THR A 296 -5.79 23.31 -35.43
C THR A 296 -6.10 24.69 -34.87
N LEU A 297 -5.08 25.47 -34.55
CA LEU A 297 -5.20 26.87 -34.16
C LEU A 297 -5.04 27.80 -35.36
N GLN A 298 -4.16 27.43 -36.28
CA GLN A 298 -3.89 28.16 -37.51
C GLN A 298 -3.54 27.17 -38.62
N GLU A 299 -4.28 27.25 -39.73
CA GLU A 299 -3.94 26.45 -40.92
C GLU A 299 -2.61 26.91 -41.55
N PRO A 300 -1.77 26.01 -42.03
CA PRO A 300 -0.57 26.39 -42.79
C PRO A 300 -0.95 27.03 -44.11
N VAL A 301 -0.12 27.96 -44.57
CA VAL A 301 -0.23 28.58 -45.91
C VAL A 301 0.85 28.00 -46.82
N ASP A 302 0.43 27.36 -47.89
CA ASP A 302 1.36 26.70 -48.78
C ASP A 302 2.27 27.69 -49.49
N LYS A 303 3.54 27.31 -49.70
CA LYS A 303 4.49 28.00 -50.58
C LYS A 303 4.16 27.66 -52.03
N ILE A 304 3.93 28.67 -52.87
CA ILE A 304 3.66 28.49 -54.29
C ILE A 304 4.86 28.92 -55.11
N ILE A 305 5.36 28.01 -55.97
CA ILE A 305 6.44 28.29 -56.93
C ILE A 305 5.85 28.16 -58.32
N ALA A 306 5.88 29.26 -59.10
CA ALA A 306 5.55 29.25 -60.51
C ALA A 306 6.75 28.80 -61.33
N VAL A 307 6.56 27.80 -62.21
CA VAL A 307 7.58 27.28 -63.11
C VAL A 307 7.08 27.39 -64.56
N GLY A 308 7.93 27.92 -65.46
CA GLY A 308 7.60 28.06 -66.85
C GLY A 308 7.59 26.74 -67.61
N THR A 309 6.67 26.64 -68.58
CA THR A 309 6.48 25.42 -69.37
C THR A 309 6.77 25.61 -70.86
N GLN A 310 6.96 26.85 -71.36
CA GLN A 310 7.27 27.09 -72.76
C GLN A 310 8.71 26.67 -73.08
N LYS A 311 8.85 25.92 -74.18
CA LYS A 311 10.19 25.61 -74.72
C LYS A 311 10.86 26.85 -75.23
N LYS A 312 12.09 27.10 -74.81
CA LYS A 312 12.93 28.16 -75.37
C LYS A 312 13.14 27.91 -76.84
N VAL A 313 12.69 28.85 -77.65
CA VAL A 313 12.95 28.78 -79.08
C VAL A 313 14.36 29.31 -79.29
N GLU A 314 15.32 28.44 -79.69
CA GLU A 314 16.66 28.86 -80.11
C GLU A 314 16.58 29.61 -81.46
N PRO A 315 17.18 30.74 -81.58
CA PRO A 315 17.25 31.42 -82.91
C PRO A 315 17.97 30.52 -83.84
N VAL A 316 17.33 30.20 -85.00
CA VAL A 316 17.96 29.51 -86.13
C VAL A 316 18.90 30.52 -86.81
N GLU A 317 20.24 30.28 -86.74
CA GLU A 317 21.24 31.00 -87.46
C GLU A 317 21.09 30.87 -88.97
#